data_23d0d2c57832ee8db13fb7d7d4bcfb74
#
_entry.id   23d0d2c57832ee8db13fb7d7d4bcfb74
#
_cell.length_a   1.000
_cell.length_b   1.000
_cell.length_c   1.000
_cell.angle_alpha   90.00
_cell.angle_beta   90.00
_cell.angle_gamma   90.00
#
_symmetry.space_group_name_H-M   'P 1'
#
loop_
_entity.id
_entity.type
_entity.pdbx_description
1 polymer ?
#
loop_
_entity_poly.entity_id
_entity_poly.type
_entity_poly.pdbx_seq_one_letter_code
_entity_poly.pdbx_strand_id
1 'polypeptide(L)'
;MTGVQTCALPILKAAIPCGPVNTIESLFADPQVLHRRMLAEIPHPTIHSLRLAGIPIKCSETPGVISLPPPLVGEHTDEILADVLGYGPEKIEELRERRVV
;
A
#
# COMPACT_ATOMS: atom_id res chain seq x y z
N MET A 1 -12.64 24.03 20.67
CA MET A 1 -11.90 24.55 19.50
C MET A 1 -10.44 24.55 19.87
N THR A 2 -9.65 23.71 19.23
CA THR A 2 -8.22 23.58 19.51
C THR A 2 -7.45 24.74 18.91
N GLY A 3 -6.44 25.27 19.61
CA GLY A 3 -5.65 26.45 19.21
C GLY A 3 -4.98 26.35 17.83
N VAL A 4 -4.84 25.14 17.28
CA VAL A 4 -4.29 24.87 15.94
C VAL A 4 -5.18 25.49 14.84
N GLN A 5 -6.49 25.45 14.98
CA GLN A 5 -7.42 26.04 13.98
C GLN A 5 -7.30 27.56 13.90
N THR A 6 -6.99 28.21 15.01
CA THR A 6 -6.85 29.67 15.08
C THR A 6 -5.60 30.17 14.34
N CYS A 7 -4.51 29.39 14.35
CA CYS A 7 -3.26 29.72 13.65
C CYS A 7 -3.34 29.47 12.13
N ALA A 8 -4.15 28.51 11.67
CA ALA A 8 -4.28 28.18 10.25
C ALA A 8 -5.13 29.18 9.48
N LEU A 9 -6.11 29.85 10.11
CA LEU A 9 -7.04 30.77 9.44
C LEU A 9 -6.35 31.94 8.70
N PRO A 10 -5.35 32.65 9.27
CA PRO A 10 -4.67 33.70 8.53
C PRO A 10 -3.90 33.20 7.31
N ILE A 11 -3.32 31.99 7.42
CA ILE A 11 -2.56 31.35 6.33
C ILE A 11 -3.49 30.99 5.17
N LEU A 12 -4.64 30.38 5.49
CA LEU A 12 -5.69 30.07 4.51
C LEU A 12 -6.26 31.31 3.82
N LYS A 13 -6.46 32.41 4.59
CA LYS A 13 -6.92 33.70 4.04
C LYS A 13 -5.91 34.31 3.07
N ALA A 14 -4.62 34.05 3.25
CA ALA A 14 -3.56 34.44 2.33
C ALA A 14 -3.44 33.51 1.11
N ALA A 15 -4.38 32.59 0.91
CA ALA A 15 -4.38 31.58 -0.15
C ALA A 15 -3.13 30.67 -0.16
N ILE A 16 -2.50 30.49 0.97
CA ILE A 16 -1.37 29.56 1.12
C ILE A 16 -1.94 28.18 1.44
N PRO A 17 -1.63 27.14 0.63
CA PRO A 17 -2.09 25.79 0.89
C PRO A 17 -1.59 25.30 2.26
N CYS A 18 -2.49 24.88 3.10
CA CYS A 18 -2.17 24.27 4.39
C CYS A 18 -3.22 23.22 4.75
N GLY A 19 -2.82 22.24 5.55
CA GLY A 19 -3.69 21.17 5.99
C GLY A 19 -3.18 20.53 7.30
N PRO A 20 -3.98 19.67 7.91
CA PRO A 20 -3.57 18.95 9.11
C PRO A 20 -2.50 17.92 8.79
N VAL A 21 -1.61 17.67 9.76
CA VAL A 21 -0.74 16.50 9.75
C VAL A 21 -1.53 15.36 10.37
N ASN A 22 -1.95 14.40 9.54
CA ASN A 22 -2.76 13.29 9.97
C ASN A 22 -1.91 12.10 10.45
N THR A 23 -2.40 11.39 11.46
CA THR A 23 -1.95 10.01 11.74
C THR A 23 -2.58 9.06 10.70
N ILE A 24 -2.06 7.85 10.58
CA ILE A 24 -2.64 6.83 9.67
C ILE A 24 -4.09 6.53 10.04
N GLU A 25 -4.41 6.47 11.33
CA GLU A 25 -5.78 6.25 11.80
C GLU A 25 -6.71 7.38 11.36
N SER A 26 -6.34 8.64 11.61
CA SER A 26 -7.14 9.80 11.21
C SER A 26 -7.24 9.95 9.68
N LEU A 27 -6.17 9.59 8.96
CA LEU A 27 -6.16 9.59 7.49
C LEU A 27 -7.19 8.59 6.93
N PHE A 28 -7.24 7.38 7.49
CA PHE A 28 -8.17 6.33 7.03
C PHE A 28 -9.63 6.60 7.44
N ALA A 29 -9.87 7.54 8.34
CA ALA A 29 -11.20 8.03 8.68
C ALA A 29 -11.57 9.34 7.96
N ASP A 30 -10.66 9.94 7.19
CA ASP A 30 -10.88 11.21 6.50
C ASP A 30 -11.92 11.06 5.38
N PRO A 31 -12.99 11.87 5.35
CA PRO A 31 -14.04 11.79 4.34
C PRO A 31 -13.54 11.94 2.91
N GLN A 32 -12.52 12.78 2.66
CA GLN A 32 -11.95 12.98 1.33
C GLN A 32 -11.16 11.75 0.88
N VAL A 33 -10.40 11.13 1.78
CA VAL A 33 -9.64 9.89 1.51
C VAL A 33 -10.61 8.76 1.14
N LEU A 34 -11.71 8.61 1.89
CA LEU A 34 -12.75 7.63 1.62
C LEU A 34 -13.49 7.92 0.31
N HIS A 35 -13.90 9.18 0.07
CA HIS A 35 -14.55 9.59 -1.16
C HIS A 35 -13.68 9.29 -2.39
N ARG A 36 -12.38 9.58 -2.30
CA ARG A 36 -11.41 9.30 -3.36
C ARG A 36 -11.03 7.83 -3.49
N ARG A 37 -11.60 6.93 -2.66
CA ARG A 37 -11.26 5.49 -2.62
C ARG A 37 -9.74 5.29 -2.49
N MET A 38 -9.13 6.06 -1.60
CA MET A 38 -7.70 5.97 -1.31
C MET A 38 -7.38 4.98 -0.19
N LEU A 39 -8.40 4.37 0.41
CA LEU A 39 -8.29 3.23 1.30
C LEU A 39 -8.68 1.97 0.52
N ALA A 40 -7.74 1.06 0.34
CA ALA A 40 -7.97 -0.26 -0.21
C ALA A 40 -8.00 -1.29 0.93
N GLU A 41 -8.96 -2.18 0.87
CA GLU A 41 -9.08 -3.30 1.80
C GLU A 41 -8.98 -4.59 1.00
N ILE A 42 -7.98 -5.41 1.30
CA ILE A 42 -7.65 -6.62 0.55
C ILE A 42 -7.51 -7.81 1.50
N PRO A 43 -7.95 -9.00 1.08
CA PRO A 43 -7.73 -10.22 1.87
C PRO A 43 -6.22 -10.52 1.95
N HIS A 44 -5.77 -10.94 3.13
CA HIS A 44 -4.38 -11.31 3.36
C HIS A 44 -4.33 -12.59 4.20
N PRO A 45 -3.46 -13.55 3.89
CA PRO A 45 -3.47 -14.89 4.53
C PRO A 45 -3.26 -14.86 6.04
N THR A 46 -2.48 -13.91 6.56
CA THR A 46 -2.20 -13.82 8.01
C THR A 46 -2.98 -12.71 8.72
N ILE A 47 -3.34 -11.62 8.04
CA ILE A 47 -3.99 -10.44 8.65
C ILE A 47 -5.50 -10.45 8.40
N HIS A 48 -6.01 -11.35 7.58
CA HIS A 48 -7.38 -11.48 7.10
C HIS A 48 -7.86 -10.28 6.26
N SER A 49 -7.92 -9.09 6.81
CA SER A 49 -8.27 -7.86 6.11
C SER A 49 -7.16 -6.82 6.30
N LEU A 50 -6.38 -6.62 5.26
CA LEU A 50 -5.28 -5.67 5.24
C LEU A 50 -5.75 -4.37 4.60
N ARG A 51 -5.63 -3.26 5.33
CA ARG A 51 -5.95 -1.92 4.83
C ARG A 51 -4.69 -1.21 4.39
N LEU A 52 -4.68 -0.77 3.14
CA LEU A 52 -3.54 -0.12 2.48
C LEU A 52 -3.96 1.16 1.79
N ALA A 53 -2.98 1.98 1.44
CA ALA A 53 -3.20 3.10 0.54
C ALA A 53 -3.64 2.59 -0.84
N GLY A 54 -4.74 3.12 -1.34
CA GLY A 54 -5.25 2.79 -2.67
C GLY A 54 -4.44 3.44 -3.79
N ILE A 55 -4.76 3.10 -5.03
CA ILE A 55 -4.11 3.63 -6.23
C ILE A 55 -4.53 5.09 -6.41
N PRO A 56 -3.58 6.07 -6.41
CA PRO A 56 -3.92 7.50 -6.51
C PRO A 56 -4.36 7.91 -7.91
N ILE A 57 -3.88 7.22 -8.94
CA ILE A 57 -4.23 7.50 -10.33
C ILE A 57 -5.57 6.81 -10.66
N LYS A 58 -6.56 7.60 -11.04
CA LYS A 58 -7.91 7.12 -11.38
C LYS A 58 -8.16 7.35 -12.87
N CYS A 59 -8.00 6.28 -13.67
CA CYS A 59 -8.30 6.31 -15.09
C CYS A 59 -9.74 5.84 -15.31
N SER A 60 -10.49 6.51 -16.19
CA SER A 60 -11.89 6.16 -16.51
C SER A 60 -11.97 4.89 -17.34
N GLU A 61 -11.11 4.75 -18.35
CA GLU A 61 -11.15 3.63 -19.29
C GLU A 61 -10.37 2.41 -18.80
N THR A 62 -9.25 2.64 -18.10
CA THR A 62 -8.36 1.59 -17.60
C THR A 62 -8.08 1.81 -16.11
N PRO A 63 -9.04 1.54 -15.23
CA PRO A 63 -8.85 1.71 -13.80
C PRO A 63 -7.74 0.78 -13.28
N GLY A 64 -6.87 1.33 -12.45
CA GLY A 64 -5.86 0.51 -11.75
C GLY A 64 -6.52 -0.46 -10.78
N VAL A 65 -6.03 -1.69 -10.73
CA VAL A 65 -6.53 -2.76 -9.86
C VAL A 65 -5.39 -3.29 -8.99
N ILE A 66 -5.66 -3.49 -7.70
CA ILE A 66 -4.77 -4.23 -6.81
C ILE A 66 -5.14 -5.72 -6.96
N SER A 67 -4.33 -6.48 -7.69
CA SER A 67 -4.63 -7.88 -8.02
C SER A 67 -4.18 -8.86 -6.95
N LEU A 68 -3.12 -8.54 -6.21
CA LEU A 68 -2.55 -9.42 -5.19
C LEU A 68 -2.24 -8.64 -3.91
N PRO A 69 -2.33 -9.29 -2.74
CA PRO A 69 -1.84 -8.73 -1.49
C PRO A 69 -0.30 -8.67 -1.48
N PRO A 70 0.31 -7.92 -0.56
CA PRO A 70 1.73 -8.02 -0.30
C PRO A 70 2.10 -9.47 0.04
N PRO A 71 3.15 -10.04 -0.58
CA PRO A 71 3.50 -11.44 -0.36
C PRO A 71 4.13 -11.67 1.02
N LEU A 72 4.03 -12.89 1.50
CA LEU A 72 4.83 -13.34 2.64
C LEU A 72 6.30 -13.49 2.22
N VAL A 73 7.20 -13.46 3.20
CA VAL A 73 8.63 -13.64 2.93
C VAL A 73 8.87 -15.00 2.29
N GLY A 74 9.47 -15.01 1.11
CA GLY A 74 9.77 -16.22 0.36
C GLY A 74 8.61 -16.86 -0.41
N GLU A 75 7.40 -16.27 -0.40
CA GLU A 75 6.20 -16.86 -1.00
C GLU A 75 6.36 -17.20 -2.49
N HIS A 76 7.08 -16.35 -3.24
CA HIS A 76 7.27 -16.53 -4.69
C HIS A 76 8.71 -16.94 -5.06
N THR A 77 9.53 -17.37 -4.11
CA THR A 77 10.94 -17.68 -4.38
C THR A 77 11.08 -18.74 -5.45
N ASP A 78 10.37 -19.85 -5.33
CA ASP A 78 10.48 -20.98 -6.27
C ASP A 78 9.94 -20.61 -7.65
N GLU A 79 8.83 -19.92 -7.70
CA GLU A 79 8.22 -19.42 -8.94
C GLU A 79 9.21 -18.51 -9.69
N ILE A 80 9.81 -17.54 -9.00
CA ILE A 80 10.77 -16.63 -9.63
C ILE A 80 12.03 -17.35 -10.08
N LEU A 81 12.56 -18.28 -9.27
CA LEU A 81 13.76 -19.04 -9.64
C LEU A 81 13.50 -19.96 -10.83
N ALA A 82 12.32 -20.58 -10.90
CA ALA A 82 11.94 -21.46 -12.01
C ALA A 82 11.56 -20.64 -13.27
N ASP A 83 10.61 -19.70 -13.16
CA ASP A 83 9.97 -19.08 -14.32
C ASP A 83 10.81 -17.95 -14.92
N VAL A 84 11.53 -17.20 -14.10
CA VAL A 84 12.34 -16.06 -14.55
C VAL A 84 13.80 -16.46 -14.82
N LEU A 85 14.39 -17.28 -13.92
CA LEU A 85 15.79 -17.70 -14.04
C LEU A 85 15.97 -19.07 -14.71
N GLY A 86 14.89 -19.83 -14.92
CA GLY A 86 14.92 -21.13 -15.56
C GLY A 86 15.65 -22.21 -14.74
N TYR A 87 15.68 -22.07 -13.42
CA TYR A 87 16.35 -23.07 -12.57
C TYR A 87 15.46 -24.29 -12.40
N GLY A 88 16.08 -25.47 -12.54
CA GLY A 88 15.43 -26.73 -12.24
C GLY A 88 15.26 -26.94 -10.73
N PRO A 89 14.35 -27.87 -10.33
CA PRO A 89 14.06 -28.14 -8.92
C PRO A 89 15.30 -28.55 -8.11
N GLU A 90 16.21 -29.31 -8.72
CA GLU A 90 17.46 -29.71 -8.08
C GLU A 90 18.34 -28.51 -7.71
N LYS A 91 18.40 -27.51 -8.59
CA LYS A 91 19.17 -26.29 -8.34
C LYS A 91 18.54 -25.41 -7.27
N ILE A 92 17.22 -25.35 -7.20
CA ILE A 92 16.49 -24.62 -6.19
C ILE A 92 16.73 -25.25 -4.81
N GLU A 93 16.70 -26.58 -4.72
CA GLU A 93 16.98 -27.29 -3.48
C GLU A 93 18.43 -27.11 -3.02
N GLU A 94 19.41 -27.16 -3.93
CA GLU A 94 20.82 -26.82 -3.61
C GLU A 94 20.95 -25.43 -2.98
N LEU A 95 20.23 -24.43 -3.54
CA LEU A 95 20.26 -23.06 -3.01
C LEU A 95 19.65 -22.96 -1.61
N ARG A 96 18.60 -23.74 -1.31
CA ARG A 96 18.00 -23.84 0.02
C ARG A 96 18.94 -24.49 1.03
N GLU A 97 19.55 -25.60 0.67
CA GLU A 97 20.52 -26.28 1.54
C GLU A 97 21.70 -25.37 1.91
N ARG A 98 22.13 -24.54 0.94
CA ARG A 98 23.18 -23.54 1.14
C ARG A 98 22.71 -22.25 1.83
N ARG A 99 21.41 -22.16 2.17
CA ARG A 99 20.78 -20.99 2.77
C ARG A 99 21.01 -19.68 1.98
N VAL A 100 20.98 -19.78 0.66
CA VAL A 100 21.06 -18.63 -0.25
C VAL A 100 19.66 -18.03 -0.45
N VAL A 101 18.64 -18.88 -0.40
CA VAL A 101 17.21 -18.56 -0.50
C VAL A 101 16.43 -19.31 0.57
#